data_ac3b5ad6f479f399159042a7021053d2
#
_entry.id   ac3b5ad6f479f399159042a7021053d2
#
_cell.length_a   1.000
_cell.length_b   1.000
_cell.length_c   1.000
_cell.angle_alpha   90.00
_cell.angle_beta   90.00
_cell.angle_gamma   90.00
#
_symmetry.space_group_name_H-M   'P 1'
#
loop_
_entity.id
_entity.type
_entity.pdbx_description
1 polymer ?
#
loop_
_entity_poly.entity_id
_entity_poly.type
_entity_poly.pdbx_seq_one_letter_code
_entity_poly.pdbx_strand_id
1 'polypeptide(L)'
;MIFGLSLIPIIFLTGMALDFTSAAQKRTRLNAAADAAALAAVTPAMMLQSNSAALAAATNMFSATAANIGAATVNPPTITMTNAGLVRTVTVAYTATSTNMFPNVFSFVTGAQHTTWPMSGSATATSYSAPNINFYLMLDNSPSMDIAATSAGITTMVNNTSAQGGCALACHETNPTAADVQGNPGGEDNYTLAQNLGVVTRIELMAQATSALMTTAADTEAANDATYRMAIYTFNGTGISTIYAPSGAPSSNLSAAGTAASGINVLEVYSNNYLTKTNENNDTDTNFETAMTGVNTLMPAPGNGSASSTPQEVLFIVSDGVDDEVNSSSCSEPLDGTRCQQPFNTSMCTTVKGRGIMIAVLYTEYLPLPTNSWYNTWISPFQSTLATNMQNCASPGLYFEITTDGDITAAMQTLFQLAIATARLTQ
;
A
#
# COMPACT_ATOMS: atom_id res chain seq x y z
N MET A 1 72.94 -7.35 -33.82
CA MET A 1 72.49 -8.71 -33.45
C MET A 1 71.57 -8.71 -32.19
N ILE A 2 71.89 -7.99 -31.12
CA ILE A 2 71.05 -7.95 -29.87
C ILE A 2 69.65 -7.36 -30.12
N PHE A 3 69.52 -6.30 -30.92
CA PHE A 3 68.29 -5.63 -31.23
C PHE A 3 67.26 -6.53 -32.00
N GLY A 4 67.74 -7.40 -32.91
CA GLY A 4 66.91 -8.35 -33.60
C GLY A 4 66.40 -9.49 -32.73
N LEU A 5 67.18 -9.87 -31.73
CA LEU A 5 66.78 -10.92 -30.74
C LEU A 5 65.78 -10.42 -29.71
N SER A 6 65.80 -9.11 -29.35
CA SER A 6 64.85 -8.51 -28.41
C SER A 6 63.50 -8.17 -29.07
N LEU A 7 63.46 -8.00 -30.39
CA LEU A 7 62.23 -7.68 -31.14
C LEU A 7 61.23 -8.87 -31.14
N ILE A 8 61.74 -10.09 -31.17
CA ILE A 8 60.90 -11.28 -31.20
C ILE A 8 60.01 -11.40 -29.94
N PRO A 9 60.55 -11.40 -28.71
CA PRO A 9 59.70 -11.48 -27.53
C PRO A 9 58.77 -10.27 -27.36
N ILE A 10 59.15 -9.08 -27.83
CA ILE A 10 58.25 -7.90 -27.80
C ILE A 10 57.04 -8.09 -28.71
N ILE A 11 57.24 -8.58 -29.96
CA ILE A 11 56.13 -8.86 -30.88
C ILE A 11 55.20 -9.92 -30.29
N PHE A 12 55.74 -10.98 -29.66
CA PHE A 12 54.96 -12.04 -29.06
C PHE A 12 54.16 -11.51 -27.88
N LEU A 13 54.73 -10.74 -26.96
CA LEU A 13 53.99 -10.14 -25.84
C LEU A 13 52.94 -9.17 -26.29
N THR A 14 53.20 -8.38 -27.30
CA THR A 14 52.20 -7.43 -27.88
C THR A 14 51.05 -8.18 -28.52
N GLY A 15 51.33 -9.24 -29.33
CA GLY A 15 50.29 -10.07 -29.94
C GLY A 15 49.40 -10.74 -28.92
N MET A 16 49.98 -11.29 -27.85
CA MET A 16 49.24 -11.90 -26.74
C MET A 16 48.35 -10.87 -25.98
N ALA A 17 48.89 -9.67 -25.75
CA ALA A 17 48.14 -8.60 -25.09
C ALA A 17 46.93 -8.16 -25.94
N LEU A 18 47.09 -8.10 -27.28
CA LEU A 18 46.00 -7.77 -28.20
C LEU A 18 44.89 -8.85 -28.20
N ASP A 19 45.25 -10.13 -28.28
CA ASP A 19 44.30 -11.23 -28.25
C ASP A 19 43.55 -11.27 -26.94
N PHE A 20 44.26 -11.09 -25.80
CA PHE A 20 43.64 -11.02 -24.47
C PHE A 20 42.70 -9.84 -24.35
N THR A 21 43.10 -8.65 -24.78
CA THR A 21 42.25 -7.45 -24.72
C THR A 21 41.02 -7.59 -25.62
N SER A 22 41.17 -8.19 -26.81
CA SER A 22 40.06 -8.49 -27.71
C SER A 22 39.06 -9.47 -27.06
N ALA A 23 39.57 -10.55 -26.45
CA ALA A 23 38.71 -11.51 -25.73
C ALA A 23 38.00 -10.89 -24.52
N ALA A 24 38.70 -10.05 -23.73
CA ALA A 24 38.13 -9.33 -22.61
C ALA A 24 37.00 -8.38 -23.04
N GLN A 25 37.18 -7.61 -24.12
CA GLN A 25 36.13 -6.75 -24.66
C GLN A 25 34.92 -7.53 -25.14
N LYS A 26 35.12 -8.66 -25.82
CA LYS A 26 34.02 -9.54 -26.26
C LYS A 26 33.29 -10.16 -25.07
N ARG A 27 34.01 -10.58 -24.01
CA ARG A 27 33.43 -11.09 -22.76
C ARG A 27 32.56 -10.04 -22.09
N THR A 28 33.01 -8.76 -22.05
CA THR A 28 32.19 -7.66 -21.51
C THR A 28 30.88 -7.49 -22.28
N ARG A 29 30.92 -7.57 -23.62
CA ARG A 29 29.70 -7.49 -24.44
C ARG A 29 28.79 -8.69 -24.26
N LEU A 30 29.32 -9.90 -24.05
CA LEU A 30 28.55 -11.11 -23.77
C LEU A 30 27.92 -11.05 -22.38
N ASN A 31 28.63 -10.49 -21.40
CA ASN A 31 28.04 -10.26 -20.07
C ASN A 31 26.85 -9.30 -20.18
N ALA A 32 26.99 -8.19 -20.90
CA ALA A 32 25.87 -7.26 -21.15
C ALA A 32 24.71 -7.92 -21.91
N ALA A 33 24.98 -8.86 -22.84
CA ALA A 33 23.95 -9.63 -23.50
C ALA A 33 23.23 -10.58 -22.55
N ALA A 34 23.96 -11.22 -21.62
CA ALA A 34 23.37 -12.09 -20.60
C ALA A 34 22.51 -11.29 -19.59
N ASP A 35 22.98 -10.09 -19.18
CA ASP A 35 22.22 -9.17 -18.32
C ASP A 35 20.92 -8.74 -19.01
N ALA A 36 21.00 -8.28 -20.25
CA ALA A 36 19.82 -7.88 -21.03
C ALA A 36 18.83 -9.05 -21.21
N ALA A 37 19.32 -10.25 -21.45
CA ALA A 37 18.49 -11.44 -21.59
C ALA A 37 17.81 -11.84 -20.29
N ALA A 38 18.53 -11.83 -19.17
CA ALA A 38 17.95 -12.12 -17.86
C ALA A 38 16.86 -11.10 -17.50
N LEU A 39 17.11 -9.80 -17.73
CA LEU A 39 16.14 -8.74 -17.51
C LEU A 39 14.91 -8.88 -18.42
N ALA A 40 15.10 -9.26 -19.69
CA ALA A 40 14.00 -9.40 -20.65
C ALA A 40 12.95 -10.45 -20.20
N ALA A 41 13.35 -11.48 -19.45
CA ALA A 41 12.45 -12.53 -18.96
C ALA A 41 11.70 -12.14 -17.68
N VAL A 42 12.08 -11.04 -17.02
CA VAL A 42 11.50 -10.58 -15.74
C VAL A 42 10.91 -9.18 -15.83
N THR A 43 10.70 -8.64 -17.05
CA THR A 43 9.96 -7.38 -17.22
C THR A 43 8.53 -7.53 -16.69
N PRO A 44 7.86 -6.44 -16.25
CA PRO A 44 6.47 -6.51 -15.79
C PRO A 44 5.55 -7.26 -16.76
N ALA A 45 5.67 -6.98 -18.08
CA ALA A 45 4.90 -7.66 -19.10
C ALA A 45 5.21 -9.17 -19.19
N MET A 46 6.46 -9.59 -18.99
CA MET A 46 6.84 -11.00 -18.99
C MET A 46 6.47 -11.72 -17.71
N MET A 47 6.35 -11.01 -16.59
CA MET A 47 5.83 -11.60 -15.33
C MET A 47 4.40 -12.10 -15.50
N LEU A 48 3.60 -11.51 -16.38
CA LEU A 48 2.24 -11.93 -16.72
C LEU A 48 2.18 -13.06 -17.76
N GLN A 49 3.31 -13.45 -18.35
CA GLN A 49 3.37 -14.48 -19.37
C GLN A 49 3.82 -15.84 -18.82
N SER A 50 3.56 -16.88 -19.61
CA SER A 50 4.00 -18.24 -19.27
C SER A 50 5.53 -18.35 -19.15
N ASN A 51 6.01 -19.33 -18.40
CA ASN A 51 7.44 -19.60 -18.28
C ASN A 51 8.10 -19.84 -19.63
N SER A 52 7.41 -20.51 -20.58
CA SER A 52 7.92 -20.75 -21.93
C SER A 52 8.09 -19.46 -22.73
N ALA A 53 7.17 -18.50 -22.59
CA ALA A 53 7.27 -17.19 -23.22
C ALA A 53 8.44 -16.37 -22.66
N ALA A 54 8.62 -16.38 -21.34
CA ALA A 54 9.73 -15.69 -20.69
C ALA A 54 11.10 -16.31 -21.06
N LEU A 55 11.21 -17.64 -21.13
CA LEU A 55 12.41 -18.33 -21.60
C LEU A 55 12.72 -17.98 -23.06
N ALA A 56 11.70 -17.94 -23.92
CA ALA A 56 11.86 -17.53 -25.33
C ALA A 56 12.32 -16.07 -25.44
N ALA A 57 11.77 -15.16 -24.61
CA ALA A 57 12.19 -13.75 -24.59
C ALA A 57 13.67 -13.61 -24.21
N ALA A 58 14.12 -14.33 -23.16
CA ALA A 58 15.53 -14.33 -22.79
C ALA A 58 16.43 -14.90 -23.89
N THR A 59 16.05 -16.04 -24.50
CA THR A 59 16.81 -16.67 -25.58
C THR A 59 16.94 -15.72 -26.77
N ASN A 60 15.85 -15.12 -27.21
CA ASN A 60 15.81 -14.19 -28.33
C ASN A 60 16.64 -12.94 -28.06
N MET A 61 16.54 -12.36 -26.87
CA MET A 61 17.32 -11.18 -26.47
C MET A 61 18.83 -11.49 -26.46
N PHE A 62 19.24 -12.60 -25.85
CA PHE A 62 20.64 -13.02 -25.87
C PHE A 62 21.15 -13.20 -27.29
N SER A 63 20.43 -13.98 -28.11
CA SER A 63 20.84 -14.28 -29.49
C SER A 63 20.95 -13.02 -30.35
N ALA A 64 19.98 -12.11 -30.23
CA ALA A 64 19.99 -10.86 -30.99
C ALA A 64 21.18 -9.94 -30.59
N THR A 65 21.50 -9.88 -29.29
CA THR A 65 22.58 -9.04 -28.76
C THR A 65 23.96 -9.66 -29.08
N ALA A 66 24.06 -10.99 -28.95
CA ALA A 66 25.30 -11.73 -29.21
C ALA A 66 25.64 -11.83 -30.70
N ALA A 67 24.67 -11.75 -31.65
CA ALA A 67 24.86 -11.86 -33.07
C ALA A 67 25.84 -10.81 -33.63
N ASN A 68 26.01 -9.68 -32.98
CA ASN A 68 26.87 -8.57 -33.42
C ASN A 68 28.30 -8.63 -32.82
N ILE A 69 28.67 -9.75 -32.17
CA ILE A 69 30.02 -9.91 -31.60
C ILE A 69 30.89 -10.61 -32.62
N GLY A 70 31.61 -9.82 -33.42
CA GLY A 70 32.49 -10.33 -34.48
C GLY A 70 33.67 -11.17 -33.94
N ALA A 71 34.16 -12.11 -34.78
CA ALA A 71 35.31 -12.98 -34.52
C ALA A 71 35.18 -13.77 -33.18
N ALA A 72 33.98 -14.24 -32.88
CA ALA A 72 33.69 -15.13 -31.76
C ALA A 72 32.68 -16.21 -32.18
N THR A 73 32.82 -17.41 -31.65
CA THR A 73 31.79 -18.46 -31.72
C THR A 73 31.06 -18.47 -30.39
N VAL A 74 29.77 -18.12 -30.41
CA VAL A 74 28.91 -18.08 -29.20
C VAL A 74 27.98 -19.28 -29.24
N ASN A 75 28.01 -20.10 -28.19
CA ASN A 75 27.07 -21.22 -28.04
C ASN A 75 25.69 -20.73 -27.60
N PRO A 76 24.61 -21.49 -27.90
CA PRO A 76 23.30 -21.18 -27.31
C PRO A 76 23.38 -21.00 -25.79
N PRO A 77 22.70 -20.01 -25.22
CA PRO A 77 22.74 -19.80 -23.77
C PRO A 77 22.04 -20.92 -23.03
N THR A 78 22.53 -21.24 -21.82
CA THR A 78 21.81 -22.06 -20.87
C THR A 78 20.99 -21.13 -19.96
N ILE A 79 19.67 -21.25 -20.02
CA ILE A 79 18.77 -20.41 -19.23
C ILE A 79 18.06 -21.30 -18.19
N THR A 80 18.21 -20.94 -16.92
CA THR A 80 17.48 -21.55 -15.82
C THR A 80 16.50 -20.55 -15.24
N MET A 81 15.28 -21.02 -14.93
CA MET A 81 14.22 -20.22 -14.34
C MET A 81 13.64 -20.95 -13.15
N THR A 82 13.47 -20.22 -12.06
CA THR A 82 12.76 -20.69 -10.86
C THR A 82 11.67 -19.71 -10.50
N ASN A 83 10.50 -20.24 -10.11
CA ASN A 83 9.40 -19.47 -9.53
C ASN A 83 9.19 -19.99 -8.10
N ALA A 84 9.29 -19.08 -7.12
CA ALA A 84 9.04 -19.36 -5.71
C ALA A 84 8.04 -18.32 -5.19
N GLY A 85 6.80 -18.73 -4.93
CA GLY A 85 5.72 -17.82 -4.59
C GLY A 85 5.52 -16.76 -5.68
N LEU A 86 5.70 -15.50 -5.32
CA LEU A 86 5.60 -14.35 -6.24
C LEU A 86 6.91 -14.02 -6.97
N VAL A 87 8.00 -14.71 -6.66
CA VAL A 87 9.34 -14.38 -7.14
C VAL A 87 9.69 -15.22 -8.35
N ARG A 88 10.07 -14.59 -9.47
CA ARG A 88 10.70 -15.22 -10.62
C ARG A 88 12.17 -14.84 -10.67
N THR A 89 13.05 -15.84 -10.65
CA THR A 89 14.49 -15.67 -10.82
C THR A 89 14.92 -16.35 -12.11
N VAL A 90 15.64 -15.61 -12.96
CA VAL A 90 16.15 -16.11 -14.24
C VAL A 90 17.66 -15.93 -14.28
N THR A 91 18.38 -17.02 -14.53
CA THR A 91 19.82 -17.01 -14.73
C THR A 91 20.15 -17.41 -16.16
N VAL A 92 20.90 -16.56 -16.87
CA VAL A 92 21.37 -16.79 -18.22
C VAL A 92 22.88 -17.00 -18.17
N ALA A 93 23.34 -18.20 -18.51
CA ALA A 93 24.74 -18.54 -18.62
C ALA A 93 25.14 -18.75 -20.08
N TYR A 94 26.34 -18.34 -20.44
CA TYR A 94 26.87 -18.51 -21.78
C TYR A 94 28.28 -19.08 -21.77
N THR A 95 28.63 -19.74 -22.89
CA THR A 95 29.98 -20.11 -23.24
C THR A 95 30.30 -19.65 -24.66
N ALA A 96 31.50 -19.20 -24.90
CA ALA A 96 31.95 -18.70 -26.22
C ALA A 96 33.45 -18.86 -26.38
N THR A 97 33.93 -18.74 -27.61
CA THR A 97 35.36 -18.68 -27.91
C THR A 97 35.66 -17.47 -28.77
N SER A 98 36.69 -16.70 -28.44
CA SER A 98 37.23 -15.64 -29.27
C SER A 98 38.29 -16.19 -30.21
N THR A 99 38.22 -15.91 -31.50
CA THR A 99 39.30 -16.26 -32.43
C THR A 99 40.50 -15.36 -32.19
N ASN A 100 41.67 -15.96 -32.03
CA ASN A 100 42.94 -15.24 -31.82
C ASN A 100 43.46 -14.69 -33.17
N MET A 101 43.95 -13.47 -33.14
CA MET A 101 44.61 -12.83 -34.31
C MET A 101 46.03 -13.34 -34.48
N PHE A 102 46.67 -13.79 -33.39
CA PHE A 102 48.05 -14.24 -33.35
C PHE A 102 48.16 -15.70 -32.82
N PRO A 103 47.54 -16.71 -33.48
CA PRO A 103 47.43 -18.08 -32.98
C PRO A 103 48.79 -18.78 -32.78
N ASN A 104 49.84 -18.37 -33.51
CA ASN A 104 51.15 -18.98 -33.46
C ASN A 104 52.03 -18.46 -32.31
N VAL A 105 51.62 -17.36 -31.63
CA VAL A 105 52.39 -16.79 -30.54
C VAL A 105 52.63 -17.83 -29.42
N PHE A 106 51.60 -18.62 -29.08
CA PHE A 106 51.70 -19.66 -28.04
C PHE A 106 52.41 -20.93 -28.51
N SER A 107 52.43 -21.21 -29.81
CA SER A 107 53.05 -22.44 -30.32
C SER A 107 54.53 -22.51 -30.05
N PHE A 108 55.21 -21.35 -30.04
CA PHE A 108 56.62 -21.26 -29.69
C PHE A 108 56.95 -21.66 -28.26
N VAL A 109 56.05 -21.43 -27.31
CA VAL A 109 56.25 -21.71 -25.88
C VAL A 109 55.67 -23.06 -25.48
N THR A 110 54.50 -23.42 -26.03
CA THR A 110 53.73 -24.61 -25.59
C THR A 110 53.79 -25.79 -26.57
N GLY A 111 54.35 -25.57 -27.77
CA GLY A 111 54.38 -26.59 -28.81
C GLY A 111 53.02 -26.83 -29.54
N ALA A 112 51.95 -26.11 -29.12
CA ALA A 112 50.61 -26.23 -29.64
C ALA A 112 50.05 -24.88 -30.09
N GLN A 113 49.27 -24.83 -31.18
CA GLN A 113 48.58 -23.61 -31.63
C GLN A 113 47.35 -23.37 -30.74
N HIS A 114 47.23 -22.16 -30.22
CA HIS A 114 46.05 -21.71 -29.47
C HIS A 114 45.25 -20.77 -30.38
N THR A 115 44.31 -21.32 -31.16
CA THR A 115 43.53 -20.58 -32.16
C THR A 115 42.38 -19.80 -31.54
N THR A 116 41.99 -20.14 -30.35
CA THR A 116 40.85 -19.53 -29.66
C THR A 116 41.13 -19.26 -28.19
N TRP A 117 40.41 -18.26 -27.64
CA TRP A 117 40.40 -17.94 -26.22
C TRP A 117 39.00 -18.22 -25.65
N PRO A 118 38.87 -19.11 -24.67
CA PRO A 118 37.55 -19.44 -24.07
C PRO A 118 37.02 -18.30 -23.24
N MET A 119 35.70 -18.10 -23.30
CA MET A 119 34.95 -17.09 -22.55
C MET A 119 33.70 -17.72 -21.97
N SER A 120 33.37 -17.36 -20.75
CA SER A 120 32.11 -17.73 -20.11
C SER A 120 31.66 -16.66 -19.13
N GLY A 121 30.39 -16.66 -18.84
CA GLY A 121 29.81 -15.76 -17.84
C GLY A 121 28.36 -16.13 -17.57
N SER A 122 27.76 -15.49 -16.59
CA SER A 122 26.35 -15.60 -16.27
C SER A 122 25.81 -14.31 -15.71
N ALA A 123 24.51 -14.10 -15.87
CA ALA A 123 23.76 -13.00 -15.28
C ALA A 123 22.49 -13.53 -14.66
N THR A 124 22.06 -12.96 -13.56
CA THR A 124 20.83 -13.33 -12.86
C THR A 124 19.98 -12.10 -12.66
N ALA A 125 18.69 -12.19 -13.00
CA ALA A 125 17.69 -11.16 -12.73
C ALA A 125 16.53 -11.78 -11.94
N THR A 126 15.98 -10.98 -11.02
CA THR A 126 14.85 -11.37 -10.19
C THR A 126 13.78 -10.30 -10.25
N SER A 127 12.51 -10.70 -10.31
CA SER A 127 11.36 -9.82 -10.25
C SER A 127 10.21 -10.46 -9.47
N TYR A 128 9.26 -9.62 -9.06
CA TYR A 128 8.13 -10.02 -8.23
C TYR A 128 6.82 -9.77 -8.97
N SER A 129 5.91 -10.75 -8.96
CA SER A 129 4.52 -10.58 -9.38
C SER A 129 3.75 -9.75 -8.35
N ALA A 130 2.65 -9.13 -8.76
CA ALA A 130 1.73 -8.53 -7.82
C ALA A 130 1.00 -9.62 -7.03
N PRO A 131 0.86 -9.47 -5.70
CA PRO A 131 0.10 -10.42 -4.89
C PRO A 131 -1.40 -10.25 -5.09
N ASN A 132 -2.15 -11.34 -4.95
CA ASN A 132 -3.59 -11.31 -4.74
C ASN A 132 -3.87 -10.90 -3.28
N ILE A 133 -4.77 -9.94 -3.06
CA ILE A 133 -5.01 -9.36 -1.73
C ILE A 133 -6.51 -9.21 -1.47
N ASN A 134 -6.92 -9.58 -0.27
CA ASN A 134 -8.20 -9.18 0.30
C ASN A 134 -8.00 -7.95 1.19
N PHE A 135 -8.71 -6.87 0.91
CA PHE A 135 -8.72 -5.65 1.71
C PHE A 135 -9.99 -5.60 2.55
N TYR A 136 -9.81 -5.37 3.83
CA TYR A 136 -10.87 -5.09 4.79
C TYR A 136 -10.76 -3.62 5.17
N LEU A 137 -11.67 -2.80 4.66
CA LEU A 137 -11.72 -1.38 4.97
C LEU A 137 -12.56 -1.19 6.23
N MET A 138 -11.97 -0.59 7.25
CA MET A 138 -12.60 -0.24 8.52
C MET A 138 -12.60 1.29 8.63
N LEU A 139 -13.76 1.89 8.37
CA LEU A 139 -13.94 3.32 8.15
C LEU A 139 -14.73 3.91 9.31
N ASP A 140 -14.13 4.86 10.00
CA ASP A 140 -14.75 5.58 11.11
C ASP A 140 -15.94 6.42 10.60
N ASN A 141 -17.13 6.19 11.16
CA ASN A 141 -18.29 6.99 10.85
C ASN A 141 -18.90 7.69 12.07
N SER A 142 -18.08 7.85 13.12
CA SER A 142 -18.47 8.62 14.30
C SER A 142 -18.69 10.11 13.97
N PRO A 143 -19.45 10.85 14.80
CA PRO A 143 -19.69 12.27 14.60
C PRO A 143 -18.42 13.15 14.54
N SER A 144 -17.31 12.71 15.11
CA SER A 144 -16.02 13.41 14.97
C SER A 144 -15.51 13.42 13.52
N MET A 145 -15.90 12.42 12.71
CA MET A 145 -15.62 12.39 11.27
C MET A 145 -16.55 13.29 10.45
N ASP A 146 -17.58 13.84 11.05
CA ASP A 146 -18.51 14.78 10.41
C ASP A 146 -18.14 16.26 10.68
N ILE A 147 -16.88 16.51 10.92
CA ILE A 147 -16.34 17.86 10.90
C ILE A 147 -16.13 18.31 9.45
N ALA A 148 -16.29 19.61 9.19
CA ALA A 148 -16.03 20.13 7.85
C ALA A 148 -14.61 19.82 7.38
N ALA A 149 -14.48 19.40 6.13
CA ALA A 149 -13.21 18.94 5.54
C ALA A 149 -12.25 20.10 5.26
N THR A 150 -12.72 21.34 5.30
CA THR A 150 -11.92 22.54 5.01
C THR A 150 -11.99 23.56 6.12
N SER A 151 -10.92 24.34 6.30
CA SER A 151 -10.87 25.45 7.25
C SER A 151 -11.98 26.50 7.00
N ALA A 152 -12.33 26.71 5.73
CA ALA A 152 -13.44 27.59 5.34
C ALA A 152 -14.79 27.00 5.76
N GLY A 153 -14.99 25.68 5.59
CA GLY A 153 -16.19 24.96 6.02
C GLY A 153 -16.37 25.02 7.54
N ILE A 154 -15.28 24.81 8.31
CA ILE A 154 -15.29 24.94 9.78
C ILE A 154 -15.74 26.34 10.18
N THR A 155 -15.17 27.38 9.57
CA THR A 155 -15.55 28.76 9.85
C THR A 155 -17.03 28.99 9.53
N THR A 156 -17.52 28.43 8.43
CA THR A 156 -18.93 28.50 8.04
C THR A 156 -19.83 27.84 9.09
N MET A 157 -19.52 26.64 9.55
CA MET A 157 -20.28 25.95 10.59
C MET A 157 -20.29 26.73 11.91
N VAL A 158 -19.13 27.16 12.40
CA VAL A 158 -19.00 27.95 13.64
C VAL A 158 -19.85 29.22 13.58
N ASN A 159 -19.85 29.95 12.47
CA ASN A 159 -20.61 31.18 12.31
C ASN A 159 -22.14 30.96 12.26
N ASN A 160 -22.60 29.80 11.77
CA ASN A 160 -24.03 29.48 11.64
C ASN A 160 -24.61 28.68 12.81
N THR A 161 -23.79 28.31 13.79
CA THR A 161 -24.18 27.58 15.00
C THR A 161 -23.98 28.41 16.29
N SER A 162 -24.12 29.71 16.21
CA SER A 162 -23.83 30.64 17.33
C SER A 162 -24.69 30.39 18.56
N ALA A 163 -25.93 29.91 18.40
CA ALA A 163 -26.82 29.53 19.51
C ALA A 163 -26.28 28.30 20.30
N GLN A 164 -25.45 27.50 19.67
CA GLN A 164 -24.74 26.34 20.28
C GLN A 164 -23.30 26.69 20.71
N GLY A 165 -22.96 27.97 20.78
CA GLY A 165 -21.60 28.41 21.12
C GLY A 165 -20.56 28.28 19.99
N GLY A 166 -20.99 28.07 18.74
CA GLY A 166 -20.12 27.90 17.57
C GLY A 166 -19.62 26.46 17.43
N CYS A 167 -20.52 25.54 17.15
CA CYS A 167 -20.21 24.12 16.93
C CYS A 167 -19.64 23.90 15.53
N ALA A 168 -18.47 23.26 15.43
CA ALA A 168 -17.86 22.88 14.15
C ALA A 168 -18.23 21.45 13.72
N LEU A 169 -18.82 20.64 14.62
CA LEU A 169 -19.23 19.27 14.36
C LEU A 169 -20.64 19.26 13.74
N ALA A 170 -20.83 18.49 12.70
CA ALA A 170 -22.10 18.34 11.99
C ALA A 170 -22.82 17.05 12.44
N CYS A 171 -23.08 16.91 13.75
CA CYS A 171 -23.77 15.73 14.29
C CYS A 171 -25.19 15.62 13.74
N HIS A 172 -25.58 14.39 13.39
CA HIS A 172 -26.95 14.05 13.01
C HIS A 172 -27.75 13.62 14.22
N GLU A 173 -28.74 14.43 14.64
CA GLU A 173 -29.51 14.26 15.87
C GLU A 173 -30.93 13.77 15.58
N THR A 174 -31.37 12.73 16.32
CA THR A 174 -32.68 12.11 16.16
C THR A 174 -33.71 12.53 17.22
N ASN A 175 -33.29 13.25 18.26
CA ASN A 175 -34.18 13.74 19.30
C ASN A 175 -35.04 14.91 18.81
N PRO A 176 -36.38 14.74 18.70
CA PRO A 176 -37.25 15.81 18.23
C PRO A 176 -37.36 17.02 19.17
N THR A 177 -36.80 16.93 20.39
CA THR A 177 -36.75 18.04 21.33
C THR A 177 -35.37 18.61 21.54
N ALA A 178 -34.33 18.12 20.82
CA ALA A 178 -33.01 18.72 20.81
C ALA A 178 -33.11 20.16 20.26
N ALA A 179 -32.25 21.03 20.78
CA ALA A 179 -32.18 22.39 20.26
C ALA A 179 -31.63 22.39 18.83
N ASP A 180 -32.34 23.07 17.92
CA ASP A 180 -31.82 23.28 16.58
C ASP A 180 -30.63 24.24 16.55
N VAL A 181 -30.07 24.49 15.38
CA VAL A 181 -28.95 25.42 15.14
C VAL A 181 -29.25 26.87 15.61
N GLN A 182 -30.53 27.20 15.82
CA GLN A 182 -30.98 28.50 16.31
C GLN A 182 -31.44 28.47 17.77
N GLY A 183 -31.39 27.29 18.43
CA GLY A 183 -31.77 27.10 19.80
C GLY A 183 -33.23 26.71 20.03
N ASN A 184 -34.01 26.39 18.96
CA ASN A 184 -35.40 25.96 19.07
C ASN A 184 -35.49 24.42 19.12
N PRO A 185 -36.40 23.82 19.93
CA PRO A 185 -36.53 22.36 19.97
C PRO A 185 -37.08 21.77 18.67
N GLY A 186 -36.48 20.69 18.20
CA GLY A 186 -36.94 19.89 17.06
C GLY A 186 -36.78 20.51 15.68
N GLY A 187 -35.83 21.45 15.54
CA GLY A 187 -35.52 22.10 14.26
C GLY A 187 -34.42 21.40 13.47
N GLU A 188 -33.68 22.19 12.70
CA GLU A 188 -32.56 21.71 11.84
C GLU A 188 -31.36 21.28 12.68
N ASP A 189 -30.86 20.07 12.45
CA ASP A 189 -29.61 19.61 13.06
C ASP A 189 -28.36 20.13 12.32
N ASN A 190 -27.18 19.96 12.92
CA ASN A 190 -25.93 20.46 12.36
C ASN A 190 -25.55 19.76 11.06
N TYR A 191 -25.91 18.48 10.88
CA TYR A 191 -25.66 17.75 9.65
C TYR A 191 -26.51 18.29 8.49
N THR A 192 -27.80 18.47 8.72
CA THR A 192 -28.71 19.10 7.75
C THR A 192 -28.26 20.52 7.40
N LEU A 193 -27.82 21.29 8.43
CA LEU A 193 -27.26 22.61 8.20
C LEU A 193 -26.02 22.57 7.31
N ALA A 194 -25.07 21.67 7.58
CA ALA A 194 -23.87 21.53 6.75
C ALA A 194 -24.22 21.27 5.28
N GLN A 195 -25.16 20.34 5.03
CA GLN A 195 -25.66 20.05 3.68
C GLN A 195 -26.31 21.29 3.02
N ASN A 196 -27.18 22.01 3.75
CA ASN A 196 -27.85 23.19 3.25
C ASN A 196 -26.90 24.33 2.92
N LEU A 197 -25.78 24.45 3.66
CA LEU A 197 -24.73 25.42 3.42
C LEU A 197 -23.71 24.98 2.37
N GLY A 198 -23.82 23.76 1.84
CA GLY A 198 -22.85 23.18 0.91
C GLY A 198 -21.48 22.94 1.53
N VAL A 199 -21.43 22.74 2.85
CA VAL A 199 -20.21 22.38 3.58
C VAL A 199 -19.97 20.90 3.43
N VAL A 200 -18.87 20.52 2.78
CA VAL A 200 -18.45 19.13 2.64
C VAL A 200 -17.75 18.68 3.92
N THR A 201 -18.18 17.55 4.47
CA THR A 201 -17.61 16.97 5.68
C THR A 201 -16.57 15.89 5.38
N ARG A 202 -15.77 15.50 6.38
CA ARG A 202 -14.75 14.45 6.22
C ARG A 202 -15.37 13.09 5.90
N ILE A 203 -16.52 12.77 6.50
CA ILE A 203 -17.22 11.51 6.21
C ILE A 203 -17.66 11.44 4.75
N GLU A 204 -18.14 12.55 4.19
CA GLU A 204 -18.51 12.62 2.78
C GLU A 204 -17.29 12.45 1.86
N LEU A 205 -16.17 13.12 2.17
CA LEU A 205 -14.92 12.92 1.43
C LEU A 205 -14.39 11.49 1.57
N MET A 206 -14.49 10.87 2.74
CA MET A 206 -14.10 9.48 2.94
C MET A 206 -14.95 8.53 2.12
N ALA A 207 -16.27 8.75 2.05
CA ALA A 207 -17.18 7.97 1.21
C ALA A 207 -16.81 8.09 -0.27
N GLN A 208 -16.58 9.32 -0.75
CA GLN A 208 -16.14 9.60 -2.14
C GLN A 208 -14.78 8.97 -2.43
N ALA A 209 -13.81 9.12 -1.53
CA ALA A 209 -12.47 8.56 -1.66
C ALA A 209 -12.49 7.03 -1.69
N THR A 210 -13.33 6.40 -0.85
CA THR A 210 -13.50 4.94 -0.84
C THR A 210 -14.12 4.44 -2.14
N SER A 211 -15.12 5.16 -2.68
CA SER A 211 -15.69 4.85 -3.98
C SER A 211 -14.66 4.98 -5.12
N ALA A 212 -13.87 6.06 -5.13
CA ALA A 212 -12.79 6.29 -6.10
C ALA A 212 -11.66 5.24 -5.98
N LEU A 213 -11.36 4.77 -4.76
CA LEU A 213 -10.39 3.71 -4.52
C LEU A 213 -10.78 2.42 -5.25
N MET A 214 -12.05 2.09 -5.37
CA MET A 214 -12.51 0.89 -6.08
C MET A 214 -12.17 0.96 -7.58
N THR A 215 -12.25 2.14 -8.19
CA THR A 215 -11.80 2.35 -9.57
C THR A 215 -10.29 2.16 -9.69
N THR A 216 -9.52 2.76 -8.78
CA THR A 216 -8.06 2.58 -8.74
C THR A 216 -7.68 1.12 -8.54
N ALA A 217 -8.39 0.38 -7.70
CA ALA A 217 -8.16 -1.04 -7.48
C ALA A 217 -8.44 -1.86 -8.75
N ALA A 218 -9.52 -1.57 -9.48
CA ALA A 218 -9.84 -2.24 -10.75
C ALA A 218 -8.79 -1.97 -11.83
N ASP A 219 -8.33 -0.72 -11.96
CA ASP A 219 -7.27 -0.35 -12.91
C ASP A 219 -5.94 -1.02 -12.56
N THR A 220 -5.64 -1.09 -11.26
CA THR A 220 -4.41 -1.76 -10.76
C THR A 220 -4.48 -3.27 -10.97
N GLU A 221 -5.65 -3.90 -10.75
CA GLU A 221 -5.92 -5.31 -11.03
C GLU A 221 -5.66 -5.62 -12.51
N ALA A 222 -6.23 -4.82 -13.41
CA ALA A 222 -6.05 -4.97 -14.85
C ALA A 222 -4.58 -4.79 -15.28
N ALA A 223 -3.83 -3.91 -14.63
CA ALA A 223 -2.41 -3.69 -14.92
C ALA A 223 -1.47 -4.77 -14.37
N ASN A 224 -1.85 -5.43 -13.28
CA ASN A 224 -1.00 -6.36 -12.54
C ASN A 224 -1.35 -7.84 -12.75
N ASP A 225 -2.51 -8.15 -13.35
CA ASP A 225 -3.12 -9.50 -13.43
C ASP A 225 -3.24 -10.17 -12.05
N ALA A 226 -3.43 -9.35 -11.00
CA ALA A 226 -3.69 -9.79 -9.64
C ALA A 226 -5.16 -9.61 -9.31
N THR A 227 -5.68 -10.27 -8.29
CA THR A 227 -7.06 -10.10 -7.84
C THR A 227 -7.09 -9.32 -6.53
N TYR A 228 -7.81 -8.21 -6.51
CA TYR A 228 -8.07 -7.41 -5.32
C TYR A 228 -9.55 -7.55 -4.95
N ARG A 229 -9.81 -8.03 -3.73
CA ARG A 229 -11.17 -8.14 -3.20
C ARG A 229 -11.33 -7.16 -2.06
N MET A 230 -12.52 -6.54 -1.98
CA MET A 230 -12.84 -5.53 -0.97
C MET A 230 -14.02 -5.99 -0.10
N ALA A 231 -13.87 -5.79 1.21
CA ALA A 231 -14.96 -5.74 2.17
C ALA A 231 -14.92 -4.38 2.85
N ILE A 232 -16.07 -3.73 3.00
CA ILE A 232 -16.17 -2.37 3.55
C ILE A 232 -17.06 -2.41 4.78
N TYR A 233 -16.52 -1.93 5.87
CA TYR A 233 -17.20 -1.77 7.16
C TYR A 233 -17.06 -0.34 7.62
N THR A 234 -18.10 0.21 8.23
CA THR A 234 -17.96 1.36 9.11
C THR A 234 -17.81 0.88 10.54
N PHE A 235 -17.29 1.73 11.42
CA PHE A 235 -17.24 1.45 12.85
C PHE A 235 -17.57 2.68 13.68
N ASN A 236 -18.16 2.43 14.85
CA ASN A 236 -18.62 3.43 15.79
C ASN A 236 -18.72 2.81 17.19
N GLY A 237 -19.44 3.45 18.12
CA GLY A 237 -19.63 3.00 19.50
C GLY A 237 -20.23 1.60 19.66
N THR A 238 -20.87 1.05 18.64
CA THR A 238 -21.45 -0.31 18.67
C THR A 238 -20.54 -1.38 18.03
N GLY A 239 -19.37 -1.01 17.52
CA GLY A 239 -18.45 -1.86 16.80
C GLY A 239 -18.54 -1.67 15.29
N ILE A 240 -18.45 -2.77 14.52
CA ILE A 240 -18.47 -2.69 13.05
C ILE A 240 -19.86 -2.88 12.47
N SER A 241 -20.15 -2.14 11.42
CA SER A 241 -21.34 -2.29 10.56
C SER A 241 -20.92 -2.58 9.13
N THR A 242 -21.58 -3.57 8.50
CA THR A 242 -21.23 -3.98 7.13
C THR A 242 -21.83 -3.02 6.11
N ILE A 243 -21.01 -2.38 5.30
CA ILE A 243 -21.41 -1.58 4.14
C ILE A 243 -21.39 -2.46 2.88
N TYR A 244 -20.31 -3.23 2.70
CA TYR A 244 -20.18 -4.14 1.57
C TYR A 244 -19.30 -5.34 1.92
N ALA A 245 -19.92 -6.49 2.07
CA ALA A 245 -19.26 -7.79 2.19
C ALA A 245 -20.28 -8.86 1.79
N PRO A 246 -20.54 -9.06 0.48
CA PRO A 246 -21.50 -10.04 0.03
C PRO A 246 -21.11 -11.43 0.51
N SER A 247 -22.08 -12.15 1.11
CA SER A 247 -21.85 -13.46 1.76
C SER A 247 -20.86 -13.41 2.93
N GLY A 248 -20.63 -12.24 3.54
CA GLY A 248 -19.74 -12.08 4.69
C GLY A 248 -18.24 -12.11 4.37
N ALA A 249 -17.86 -11.94 3.11
CA ALA A 249 -16.47 -12.01 2.67
C ALA A 249 -16.10 -10.89 1.66
N PRO A 250 -14.81 -10.57 1.48
CA PRO A 250 -14.35 -9.65 0.47
C PRO A 250 -14.74 -10.12 -0.94
N SER A 251 -15.14 -9.20 -1.80
CA SER A 251 -15.63 -9.46 -3.16
C SER A 251 -14.76 -8.76 -4.21
N SER A 252 -14.59 -9.42 -5.35
CA SER A 252 -13.96 -8.84 -6.54
C SER A 252 -14.90 -7.95 -7.37
N ASN A 253 -16.19 -7.83 -6.99
CA ASN A 253 -17.07 -6.87 -7.64
C ASN A 253 -16.83 -5.44 -7.11
N LEU A 254 -15.73 -4.85 -7.57
CA LEU A 254 -15.26 -3.53 -7.14
C LEU A 254 -16.25 -2.41 -7.50
N SER A 255 -16.98 -2.55 -8.62
CA SER A 255 -18.01 -1.58 -8.99
C SER A 255 -19.17 -1.54 -7.99
N ALA A 256 -19.65 -2.71 -7.53
CA ALA A 256 -20.68 -2.77 -6.49
C ALA A 256 -20.17 -2.26 -5.14
N ALA A 257 -18.89 -2.53 -4.81
CA ALA A 257 -18.23 -2.00 -3.62
C ALA A 257 -18.17 -0.46 -3.66
N GLY A 258 -17.83 0.13 -4.81
CA GLY A 258 -17.79 1.58 -5.01
C GLY A 258 -19.18 2.23 -4.87
N THR A 259 -20.21 1.59 -5.41
CA THR A 259 -21.59 2.05 -5.25
C THR A 259 -22.03 2.00 -3.78
N ALA A 260 -21.69 0.93 -3.06
CA ALA A 260 -22.02 0.83 -1.63
C ALA A 260 -21.25 1.88 -0.81
N ALA A 261 -19.96 2.11 -1.11
CA ALA A 261 -19.14 3.09 -0.43
C ALA A 261 -19.68 4.52 -0.53
N SER A 262 -20.26 4.90 -1.68
CA SER A 262 -20.86 6.23 -1.85
C SER A 262 -22.06 6.50 -0.94
N GLY A 263 -22.63 5.47 -0.30
CA GLY A 263 -23.72 5.58 0.66
C GLY A 263 -23.27 5.62 2.13
N ILE A 264 -21.96 5.68 2.40
CA ILE A 264 -21.44 5.81 3.79
C ILE A 264 -21.87 7.17 4.35
N ASN A 265 -22.41 7.14 5.56
CA ASN A 265 -22.96 8.31 6.23
C ASN A 265 -22.50 8.37 7.68
N VAL A 266 -22.63 9.53 8.31
CA VAL A 266 -22.35 9.75 9.74
C VAL A 266 -23.28 8.91 10.62
N LEU A 267 -22.78 8.49 11.79
CA LEU A 267 -23.60 7.89 12.84
C LEU A 267 -24.65 8.89 13.33
N GLU A 268 -25.90 8.47 13.36
CA GLU A 268 -26.98 9.21 14.02
C GLU A 268 -26.81 9.12 15.55
N VAL A 269 -26.88 10.24 16.25
CA VAL A 269 -26.92 10.33 17.72
C VAL A 269 -28.29 10.81 18.18
N TYR A 270 -28.66 10.49 19.41
CA TYR A 270 -29.93 10.98 19.94
C TYR A 270 -29.90 12.51 20.14
N SER A 271 -28.89 13.01 20.79
CA SER A 271 -28.59 14.44 20.99
C SER A 271 -27.13 14.60 21.37
N ASN A 272 -26.52 15.71 21.01
CA ASN A 272 -25.17 16.08 21.44
C ASN A 272 -25.03 15.99 22.97
N ASN A 273 -23.96 15.33 23.44
CA ASN A 273 -23.65 15.09 24.85
C ASN A 273 -24.75 14.34 25.68
N TYR A 274 -25.60 13.59 25.00
CA TYR A 274 -26.64 12.81 25.66
C TYR A 274 -26.18 11.38 25.96
N LEU A 275 -25.83 11.08 27.20
CA LEU A 275 -25.19 9.82 27.63
C LEU A 275 -26.13 8.78 28.23
N THR A 276 -27.44 9.07 28.41
CA THR A 276 -28.34 8.27 29.21
C THR A 276 -29.27 7.34 28.46
N LYS A 277 -29.30 7.38 27.13
CA LYS A 277 -30.16 6.51 26.32
C LYS A 277 -29.42 5.20 25.97
N THR A 278 -29.79 4.12 26.64
CA THR A 278 -29.15 2.80 26.41
C THR A 278 -29.73 2.03 25.24
N ASN A 279 -30.92 2.38 24.78
CA ASN A 279 -31.62 1.70 23.66
C ASN A 279 -31.79 2.59 22.41
N GLU A 280 -31.25 3.78 22.42
CA GLU A 280 -31.22 4.71 21.29
C GLU A 280 -29.78 5.21 21.10
N ASN A 281 -29.48 5.81 19.96
CA ASN A 281 -28.16 6.35 19.66
C ASN A 281 -27.80 7.45 20.68
N ASN A 282 -27.05 7.09 21.71
CA ASN A 282 -26.46 8.05 22.63
C ASN A 282 -25.17 8.62 22.01
N ASP A 283 -24.67 9.71 22.57
CA ASP A 283 -23.45 10.38 22.11
C ASP A 283 -22.20 9.74 22.77
N THR A 284 -22.02 8.42 22.53
CA THR A 284 -20.79 7.65 22.79
C THR A 284 -20.43 6.96 21.49
N ASP A 285 -19.43 7.48 20.81
CA ASP A 285 -19.43 7.44 19.37
C ASP A 285 -18.48 6.43 18.76
N THR A 286 -17.43 6.00 19.52
CA THR A 286 -16.37 5.16 18.95
C THR A 286 -15.88 4.14 19.98
N ASN A 287 -15.98 2.85 19.65
CA ASN A 287 -15.37 1.76 20.41
C ASN A 287 -14.43 0.99 19.51
N PHE A 288 -13.19 1.44 19.44
CA PHE A 288 -12.18 0.88 18.56
C PHE A 288 -11.80 -0.56 18.91
N GLU A 289 -11.75 -0.90 20.21
CA GLU A 289 -11.39 -2.25 20.63
C GLU A 289 -12.46 -3.27 20.19
N THR A 290 -13.74 -2.93 20.34
CA THR A 290 -14.86 -3.76 19.84
C THR A 290 -14.84 -3.86 18.32
N ALA A 291 -14.59 -2.77 17.60
CA ALA A 291 -14.50 -2.76 16.16
C ALA A 291 -13.33 -3.62 15.65
N MET A 292 -12.15 -3.47 16.24
CA MET A 292 -10.97 -4.27 15.90
C MET A 292 -11.17 -5.77 16.22
N THR A 293 -11.82 -6.09 17.32
CA THR A 293 -12.18 -7.46 17.66
C THR A 293 -13.13 -8.05 16.62
N GLY A 294 -14.14 -7.27 16.23
CA GLY A 294 -15.12 -7.66 15.21
C GLY A 294 -14.44 -7.95 13.86
N VAL A 295 -13.68 -7.02 13.32
CA VAL A 295 -13.00 -7.21 12.03
C VAL A 295 -11.95 -8.32 12.09
N ASN A 296 -11.23 -8.45 13.21
CA ASN A 296 -10.24 -9.52 13.39
C ASN A 296 -10.84 -10.92 13.29
N THR A 297 -12.09 -11.12 13.73
CA THR A 297 -12.79 -12.41 13.62
C THR A 297 -13.24 -12.71 12.19
N LEU A 298 -13.45 -11.69 11.35
CA LEU A 298 -13.85 -11.85 9.96
C LEU A 298 -12.67 -12.16 9.02
N MET A 299 -11.48 -11.74 9.40
CA MET A 299 -10.28 -11.96 8.60
C MET A 299 -9.74 -13.38 8.80
N PRO A 300 -9.57 -14.19 7.71
CA PRO A 300 -8.93 -15.49 7.81
C PRO A 300 -7.42 -15.38 8.06
N ALA A 301 -6.73 -16.50 8.19
CA ALA A 301 -5.27 -16.50 8.14
C ALA A 301 -4.79 -16.08 6.76
N PRO A 302 -3.80 -15.17 6.65
CA PRO A 302 -3.31 -14.69 5.37
C PRO A 302 -2.61 -15.82 4.59
N GLY A 303 -2.86 -15.84 3.28
CA GLY A 303 -2.10 -16.66 2.33
C GLY A 303 -0.83 -15.94 1.87
N ASN A 304 -0.14 -16.52 0.90
CA ASN A 304 1.07 -15.93 0.33
C ASN A 304 0.81 -15.02 -0.89
N GLY A 305 -0.44 -14.81 -1.29
CA GLY A 305 -0.80 -13.94 -2.42
C GLY A 305 -0.48 -14.51 -3.81
N SER A 306 0.12 -15.70 -3.91
CA SER A 306 0.54 -16.27 -5.21
C SER A 306 -0.64 -16.71 -6.09
N ALA A 307 -1.82 -16.90 -5.52
CA ALA A 307 -3.05 -17.23 -6.23
C ALA A 307 -4.24 -16.51 -5.58
N SER A 308 -5.31 -16.32 -6.35
CA SER A 308 -6.56 -15.73 -5.84
C SER A 308 -7.27 -16.59 -4.78
N SER A 309 -6.88 -17.86 -4.65
CA SER A 309 -7.33 -18.78 -3.59
C SER A 309 -6.50 -18.72 -2.32
N THR A 310 -5.33 -18.06 -2.35
CA THR A 310 -4.42 -17.88 -1.21
C THR A 310 -4.02 -16.41 -1.06
N PRO A 311 -4.99 -15.48 -0.96
CA PRO A 311 -4.71 -14.06 -0.90
C PRO A 311 -3.97 -13.69 0.38
N GLN A 312 -3.25 -12.59 0.35
CA GLN A 312 -2.83 -11.90 1.57
C GLN A 312 -4.00 -11.11 2.12
N GLU A 313 -3.98 -10.84 3.43
CA GLU A 313 -5.02 -10.06 4.10
C GLU A 313 -4.44 -8.70 4.53
N VAL A 314 -5.16 -7.63 4.22
CA VAL A 314 -4.80 -6.26 4.60
C VAL A 314 -6.00 -5.60 5.27
N LEU A 315 -5.79 -5.11 6.48
CA LEU A 315 -6.73 -4.24 7.17
C LEU A 315 -6.38 -2.78 6.84
N PHE A 316 -7.36 -2.04 6.33
CA PHE A 316 -7.22 -0.62 5.99
C PHE A 316 -8.10 0.20 6.92
N ILE A 317 -7.51 1.03 7.78
CA ILE A 317 -8.20 1.82 8.79
C ILE A 317 -8.17 3.29 8.39
N VAL A 318 -9.33 3.96 8.45
CA VAL A 318 -9.45 5.41 8.31
C VAL A 318 -10.16 5.94 9.56
N SER A 319 -9.52 6.83 10.32
CA SER A 319 -10.07 7.41 11.55
C SER A 319 -9.27 8.64 11.99
N ASP A 320 -9.85 9.42 12.90
CA ASP A 320 -9.18 10.52 13.62
C ASP A 320 -8.51 10.08 14.95
N GLY A 321 -8.60 8.79 15.30
CA GLY A 321 -7.84 8.19 16.39
C GLY A 321 -8.41 8.40 17.79
N VAL A 322 -9.60 8.97 17.93
CA VAL A 322 -10.27 9.15 19.22
C VAL A 322 -11.21 7.98 19.50
N ASP A 323 -11.03 7.35 20.66
CA ASP A 323 -11.98 6.41 21.24
C ASP A 323 -12.94 7.17 22.14
N ASP A 324 -14.22 6.89 22.03
CA ASP A 324 -15.28 7.58 22.74
C ASP A 324 -16.40 6.59 23.12
N GLU A 325 -16.31 6.04 24.31
CA GLU A 325 -17.15 4.94 24.75
C GLU A 325 -17.59 5.06 26.20
N VAL A 326 -18.56 4.26 26.61
CA VAL A 326 -18.87 4.07 28.03
C VAL A 326 -17.89 3.08 28.66
N ASN A 327 -16.83 3.58 29.24
CA ASN A 327 -15.79 2.75 29.86
C ASN A 327 -15.26 3.38 31.15
N SER A 328 -15.95 3.06 32.28
CA SER A 328 -15.55 3.58 33.60
C SER A 328 -14.39 2.82 34.25
N SER A 329 -13.98 1.67 33.72
CA SER A 329 -13.04 0.75 34.40
C SER A 329 -11.62 0.76 33.83
N SER A 330 -11.43 1.13 32.58
CA SER A 330 -10.12 1.07 31.90
C SER A 330 -9.76 2.32 31.09
N CYS A 331 -10.48 3.43 31.32
CA CYS A 331 -10.16 4.71 30.69
C CYS A 331 -8.78 5.21 31.13
N SER A 332 -7.94 5.61 30.19
CA SER A 332 -6.63 6.20 30.46
C SER A 332 -6.71 7.70 30.79
N GLU A 333 -7.84 8.33 30.48
CA GLU A 333 -8.10 9.76 30.61
C GLU A 333 -9.21 10.04 31.63
N PRO A 334 -9.39 11.28 32.09
CA PRO A 334 -10.51 11.63 32.96
C PRO A 334 -11.88 11.37 32.33
N LEU A 335 -12.83 10.88 33.09
CA LEU A 335 -14.18 10.57 32.63
C LEU A 335 -15.10 11.79 32.63
N ASP A 336 -15.93 11.93 31.58
CA ASP A 336 -17.13 12.75 31.60
C ASP A 336 -18.33 11.88 32.01
N GLY A 337 -18.63 11.88 33.29
CA GLY A 337 -19.60 10.93 33.86
C GLY A 337 -19.16 9.47 33.74
N THR A 338 -19.73 8.73 32.77
CA THR A 338 -19.34 7.36 32.43
C THR A 338 -18.65 7.28 31.05
N ARG A 339 -18.55 8.39 30.31
CA ARG A 339 -17.96 8.54 28.99
C ARG A 339 -16.44 8.64 29.11
N CYS A 340 -15.76 7.81 28.37
CA CYS A 340 -14.32 7.78 28.24
C CYS A 340 -13.92 8.27 26.85
N GLN A 341 -13.17 9.34 26.81
CA GLN A 341 -12.55 9.85 25.61
C GLN A 341 -11.05 9.71 25.75
N GLN A 342 -10.44 8.91 24.88
CA GLN A 342 -9.03 8.55 24.98
C GLN A 342 -8.45 8.28 23.59
N PRO A 343 -7.11 8.24 23.43
CA PRO A 343 -6.49 7.75 22.21
C PRO A 343 -6.79 6.25 22.01
N PHE A 344 -6.92 5.81 20.77
CA PHE A 344 -7.10 4.38 20.45
C PHE A 344 -6.07 3.49 21.15
N ASN A 345 -6.58 2.40 21.75
CA ASN A 345 -5.72 1.35 22.30
C ASN A 345 -5.17 0.47 21.18
N THR A 346 -3.84 0.44 21.02
CA THR A 346 -3.14 -0.25 19.90
C THR A 346 -2.89 -1.74 20.16
N SER A 347 -3.37 -2.32 21.27
CA SER A 347 -3.15 -3.74 21.63
C SER A 347 -3.70 -4.69 20.57
N MET A 348 -4.90 -4.41 20.06
CA MET A 348 -5.53 -5.20 19.02
C MET A 348 -4.78 -5.08 17.67
N CYS A 349 -4.16 -3.93 17.37
CA CYS A 349 -3.31 -3.79 16.19
C CYS A 349 -2.11 -4.75 16.28
N THR A 350 -1.50 -4.90 17.45
CA THR A 350 -0.44 -5.87 17.69
C THR A 350 -0.92 -7.30 17.47
N THR A 351 -2.12 -7.64 17.95
CA THR A 351 -2.74 -8.94 17.74
C THR A 351 -2.95 -9.26 16.26
N VAL A 352 -3.51 -8.33 15.49
CA VAL A 352 -3.75 -8.48 14.05
C VAL A 352 -2.42 -8.63 13.29
N LYS A 353 -1.44 -7.77 13.57
CA LYS A 353 -0.09 -7.86 12.97
C LYS A 353 0.60 -9.18 13.32
N GLY A 354 0.42 -9.68 14.55
CA GLY A 354 0.95 -10.98 14.99
C GLY A 354 0.42 -12.18 14.23
N ARG A 355 -0.74 -12.05 13.55
CA ARG A 355 -1.30 -13.05 12.63
C ARG A 355 -0.68 -13.01 11.23
N GLY A 356 0.22 -12.05 10.93
CA GLY A 356 0.77 -11.80 9.60
C GLY A 356 -0.12 -10.94 8.71
N ILE A 357 -1.14 -10.29 9.27
CA ILE A 357 -2.04 -9.37 8.55
C ILE A 357 -1.42 -7.97 8.58
N MET A 358 -1.28 -7.33 7.42
CA MET A 358 -0.81 -5.96 7.35
C MET A 358 -1.93 -4.98 7.72
N ILE A 359 -1.56 -3.90 8.43
CA ILE A 359 -2.47 -2.81 8.76
C ILE A 359 -1.99 -1.55 8.04
N ALA A 360 -2.81 -1.01 7.17
CA ALA A 360 -2.64 0.30 6.55
C ALA A 360 -3.53 1.31 7.28
N VAL A 361 -2.97 2.44 7.69
CA VAL A 361 -3.69 3.44 8.48
C VAL A 361 -3.64 4.79 7.78
N LEU A 362 -4.80 5.34 7.47
CA LEU A 362 -4.99 6.74 7.10
C LEU A 362 -5.54 7.49 8.33
N TYR A 363 -4.68 8.27 8.95
CA TYR A 363 -5.05 9.13 10.05
C TYR A 363 -5.56 10.47 9.52
N THR A 364 -6.80 10.81 9.83
CA THR A 364 -7.37 12.13 9.56
C THR A 364 -7.16 12.98 10.81
N GLU A 365 -6.28 13.99 10.74
CA GLU A 365 -5.92 14.79 11.90
C GLU A 365 -7.15 15.31 12.62
N TYR A 366 -7.26 15.05 13.94
CA TYR A 366 -8.29 15.64 14.78
C TYR A 366 -8.03 17.15 14.91
N LEU A 367 -8.96 17.96 14.40
CA LEU A 367 -8.74 19.39 14.34
C LEU A 367 -8.83 20.05 15.71
N PRO A 368 -7.87 20.93 16.05
CA PRO A 368 -8.00 21.79 17.22
C PRO A 368 -9.22 22.70 17.11
N LEU A 369 -10.06 22.67 18.15
CA LEU A 369 -11.22 23.55 18.28
C LEU A 369 -11.07 24.47 19.51
N PRO A 370 -10.13 25.43 19.51
CA PRO A 370 -9.72 26.16 20.72
C PRO A 370 -10.82 27.02 21.33
N THR A 371 -11.88 27.32 20.61
CA THR A 371 -13.06 28.03 21.09
C THR A 371 -14.13 27.10 21.70
N ASN A 372 -14.00 25.79 21.50
CA ASN A 372 -14.92 24.80 22.00
C ASN A 372 -14.48 24.32 23.39
N SER A 373 -15.32 24.52 24.44
CA SER A 373 -14.99 24.19 25.83
C SER A 373 -14.91 22.67 26.04
N TRP A 374 -15.75 21.89 25.35
CA TRP A 374 -15.73 20.44 25.43
C TRP A 374 -14.41 19.89 24.86
N TYR A 375 -14.03 20.30 23.67
CA TYR A 375 -12.75 19.93 23.07
C TYR A 375 -11.56 20.26 24.00
N ASN A 376 -11.54 21.50 24.56
CA ASN A 376 -10.44 21.94 25.42
C ASN A 376 -10.33 21.10 26.70
N THR A 377 -11.45 20.56 27.20
CA THR A 377 -11.50 19.77 28.44
C THR A 377 -11.16 18.30 28.18
N TRP A 378 -11.68 17.71 27.12
CA TRP A 378 -11.75 16.25 26.97
C TRP A 378 -10.84 15.69 25.88
N ILE A 379 -10.53 16.46 24.81
CA ILE A 379 -9.72 15.99 23.70
C ILE A 379 -8.32 16.61 23.67
N SER A 380 -8.24 17.93 23.86
CA SER A 380 -6.97 18.66 23.79
C SER A 380 -5.86 18.10 24.69
N PRO A 381 -6.14 17.57 25.90
CA PRO A 381 -5.09 17.03 26.78
C PRO A 381 -4.27 15.89 26.17
N PHE A 382 -4.90 15.03 25.35
CA PHE A 382 -4.23 13.90 24.73
C PHE A 382 -4.09 13.98 23.21
N GLN A 383 -4.56 15.05 22.56
CA GLN A 383 -4.54 15.17 21.10
C GLN A 383 -3.18 14.90 20.47
N SER A 384 -2.10 15.34 21.11
CA SER A 384 -0.72 15.14 20.62
C SER A 384 -0.28 13.68 20.54
N THR A 385 -1.01 12.75 21.17
CA THR A 385 -0.71 11.31 21.18
C THR A 385 -1.45 10.56 20.07
N LEU A 386 -2.51 11.12 19.47
CA LEU A 386 -3.36 10.47 18.48
C LEU A 386 -2.55 9.97 17.27
N ALA A 387 -1.81 10.87 16.63
CA ALA A 387 -0.96 10.52 15.47
C ALA A 387 0.02 9.38 15.80
N THR A 388 0.66 9.43 16.98
CA THR A 388 1.61 8.40 17.42
C THR A 388 0.93 7.05 17.60
N ASN A 389 -0.27 7.01 18.22
CA ASN A 389 -1.00 5.77 18.41
C ASN A 389 -1.46 5.19 17.07
N MET A 390 -1.97 6.02 16.17
CA MET A 390 -2.36 5.59 14.83
C MET A 390 -1.16 5.06 14.03
N GLN A 391 0.00 5.72 14.13
CA GLN A 391 1.25 5.25 13.51
C GLN A 391 1.71 3.91 14.09
N ASN A 392 1.61 3.73 15.42
CA ASN A 392 1.95 2.46 16.09
C ASN A 392 1.02 1.32 15.70
N CYS A 393 -0.25 1.62 15.37
CA CYS A 393 -1.20 0.64 14.85
C CYS A 393 -0.79 0.16 13.46
N ALA A 394 -0.30 1.02 12.60
CA ALA A 394 0.10 0.68 11.24
C ALA A 394 1.24 -0.34 11.17
N SER A 395 1.30 -1.06 10.06
CA SER A 395 2.49 -1.82 9.66
C SER A 395 3.57 -0.86 9.15
N PRO A 396 4.87 -1.21 9.24
CA PRO A 396 5.96 -0.34 8.79
C PRO A 396 5.76 0.18 7.36
N GLY A 397 5.80 1.50 7.19
CA GLY A 397 5.61 2.18 5.90
C GLY A 397 4.16 2.30 5.43
N LEU A 398 3.17 1.82 6.20
CA LEU A 398 1.76 1.86 5.85
C LEU A 398 0.95 2.84 6.73
N TYR A 399 1.57 3.93 7.13
CA TYR A 399 0.91 5.05 7.82
C TYR A 399 0.91 6.28 6.92
N PHE A 400 -0.23 6.93 6.81
CA PHE A 400 -0.38 8.21 6.15
C PHE A 400 -1.21 9.13 7.03
N GLU A 401 -0.79 10.37 7.16
CA GLU A 401 -1.51 11.40 7.91
C GLU A 401 -2.04 12.45 6.94
N ILE A 402 -3.29 12.84 7.12
CA ILE A 402 -3.91 13.89 6.33
C ILE A 402 -4.46 14.98 7.24
N THR A 403 -4.07 16.21 6.93
CA THR A 403 -4.52 17.41 7.62
C THR A 403 -5.80 17.97 6.98
N THR A 404 -6.37 18.99 7.59
CA THR A 404 -7.45 19.79 7.00
C THR A 404 -7.01 20.36 5.65
N ASP A 405 -7.96 20.48 4.74
CA ASP A 405 -7.73 20.86 3.34
C ASP A 405 -6.90 19.84 2.53
N GLY A 406 -6.58 18.67 3.10
CA GLY A 406 -5.84 17.62 2.44
C GLY A 406 -6.70 16.76 1.50
N ASP A 407 -6.07 16.15 0.50
CA ASP A 407 -6.73 15.26 -0.46
C ASP A 407 -6.81 13.83 0.08
N ILE A 408 -7.92 13.49 0.74
CA ILE A 408 -8.21 12.14 1.27
C ILE A 408 -8.18 11.09 0.15
N THR A 409 -8.66 11.43 -1.06
CA THR A 409 -8.68 10.50 -2.19
C THR A 409 -7.28 10.12 -2.62
N ALA A 410 -6.40 11.11 -2.84
CA ALA A 410 -5.01 10.84 -3.20
C ALA A 410 -4.26 10.08 -2.09
N ALA A 411 -4.54 10.39 -0.83
CA ALA A 411 -3.94 9.71 0.32
C ALA A 411 -4.36 8.23 0.38
N MET A 412 -5.64 7.91 0.23
CA MET A 412 -6.15 6.54 0.20
C MET A 412 -5.57 5.74 -0.97
N GLN A 413 -5.52 6.33 -2.17
CA GLN A 413 -4.94 5.70 -3.34
C GLN A 413 -3.45 5.43 -3.16
N THR A 414 -2.70 6.39 -2.62
CA THR A 414 -1.26 6.23 -2.33
C THR A 414 -1.03 5.11 -1.33
N LEU A 415 -1.78 5.08 -0.23
CA LEU A 415 -1.65 4.06 0.81
C LEU A 415 -2.03 2.66 0.28
N PHE A 416 -3.02 2.56 -0.58
CA PHE A 416 -3.37 1.32 -1.28
C PHE A 416 -2.21 0.80 -2.14
N GLN A 417 -1.59 1.67 -2.93
CA GLN A 417 -0.44 1.29 -3.76
C GLN A 417 0.78 0.88 -2.90
N LEU A 418 1.00 1.57 -1.77
CA LEU A 418 2.05 1.20 -0.81
C LEU A 418 1.77 -0.17 -0.16
N ALA A 419 0.52 -0.48 0.17
CA ALA A 419 0.13 -1.78 0.70
C ALA A 419 0.45 -2.91 -0.30
N ILE A 420 0.11 -2.73 -1.59
CA ILE A 420 0.45 -3.69 -2.64
C ILE A 420 1.97 -3.83 -2.79
N ALA A 421 2.70 -2.73 -2.79
CA ALA A 421 4.16 -2.74 -2.92
C ALA A 421 4.83 -3.46 -1.73
N THR A 422 4.37 -3.19 -0.50
CA THR A 422 4.87 -3.82 0.73
C THR A 422 4.56 -5.32 0.73
N ALA A 423 3.37 -5.70 0.31
CA ALA A 423 2.93 -7.09 0.18
C ALA A 423 3.82 -7.93 -0.77
N ARG A 424 4.46 -7.31 -1.76
CA ARG A 424 5.44 -7.96 -2.65
C ARG A 424 6.76 -8.28 -1.95
N LEU A 425 7.15 -7.48 -0.96
CA LEU A 425 8.49 -7.52 -0.34
C LEU A 425 8.55 -8.42 0.90
N THR A 426 7.41 -8.79 1.45
CA THR A 426 7.30 -9.58 2.69
C THR A 426 7.30 -11.09 2.49
N GLN A 427 7.62 -11.56 1.28
CA GLN A 427 7.62 -12.98 0.86
C GLN A 427 9.02 -13.63 0.91
#